data_8b161ead049fd642f353e3582d500f58
#
_entry.id   8b161ead049fd642f353e3582d500f58
#
_cell.length_a   1.000
_cell.length_b   1.000
_cell.length_c   1.000
_cell.angle_alpha   90.00
_cell.angle_beta   90.00
_cell.angle_gamma   90.00
#
_symmetry.space_group_name_H-M   'P 1'
#
loop_
_entity.id
_entity.type
_entity.pdbx_description
1 polymer ?
#
loop_
_entity_poly.entity_id
_entity_poly.type
_entity_poly.pdbx_seq_one_letter_code
_entity_poly.pdbx_strand_id
1 'polypeptide(L)'
;NLQSLTIKKAAMYEALTHNLGNVTKSAEQIGIHRQTHYDWINDDPEYSAAVASLKNVALDFAEEQLRKLMEGAERQALTHDGEIVTIKDAPNTSAIIFYLKTQGKGRGYIERSELSTEIKSINITIDGTNI
;
A
#
# COMPACT_ATOMS: atom_id res chain seq x y z
N ASN A 1 9.65 28.62 -19.15
CA ASN A 1 10.44 29.10 -18.04
C ASN A 1 10.88 27.93 -17.16
N LEU A 2 12.16 27.49 -17.31
CA LEU A 2 12.71 26.30 -16.64
C LEU A 2 12.59 26.37 -15.11
N GLN A 3 12.75 27.55 -14.52
CA GLN A 3 12.60 27.73 -13.06
C GLN A 3 11.18 27.48 -12.57
N SER A 4 10.16 27.90 -13.28
CA SER A 4 8.76 27.64 -12.87
C SER A 4 8.38 26.16 -13.00
N LEU A 5 8.97 25.45 -13.95
CA LEU A 5 8.78 24.02 -14.13
C LEU A 5 9.42 23.22 -12.97
N THR A 6 10.62 23.60 -12.56
CA THR A 6 11.32 23.00 -11.41
C THR A 6 10.53 23.21 -10.12
N ILE A 7 10.00 24.40 -9.89
CA ILE A 7 9.16 24.71 -8.72
C ILE A 7 7.89 23.86 -8.72
N LYS A 8 7.22 23.70 -9.85
CA LYS A 8 6.01 22.87 -9.95
C LYS A 8 6.29 21.38 -9.71
N LYS A 9 7.42 20.86 -10.21
CA LYS A 9 7.84 19.48 -9.94
C LYS A 9 8.14 19.26 -8.45
N ALA A 10 8.83 20.20 -7.81
CA ALA A 10 9.09 20.14 -6.38
C ALA A 10 7.79 20.19 -5.56
N ALA A 11 6.86 21.08 -5.90
CA ALA A 11 5.55 21.17 -5.26
C ALA A 11 4.73 19.88 -5.44
N MET A 12 4.79 19.26 -6.63
CA MET A 12 4.12 17.98 -6.88
C MET A 12 4.73 16.85 -6.07
N TYR A 13 6.05 16.79 -5.96
CA TYR A 13 6.74 15.81 -5.13
C TYR A 13 6.33 15.92 -3.65
N GLU A 14 6.30 17.15 -3.13
CA GLU A 14 5.88 17.43 -1.76
C GLU A 14 4.42 17.05 -1.52
N ALA A 15 3.52 17.40 -2.45
CA ALA A 15 2.12 17.01 -2.38
C ALA A 15 1.93 15.47 -2.44
N LEU A 16 2.70 14.77 -3.27
CA LEU A 16 2.71 13.31 -3.33
C LEU A 16 3.17 12.69 -2.02
N THR A 17 4.19 13.25 -1.37
CA THR A 17 4.65 12.80 -0.06
C THR A 17 3.54 12.90 0.98
N HIS A 18 2.86 14.04 1.07
CA HIS A 18 1.74 14.24 1.99
C HIS A 18 0.52 13.37 1.68
N ASN A 19 0.27 13.09 0.42
CA ASN A 19 -0.88 12.29 -0.02
C ASN A 19 -0.53 10.81 -0.25
N LEU A 20 0.61 10.33 0.24
CA LEU A 20 1.08 8.94 0.13
C LEU A 20 1.04 8.40 -1.32
N GLY A 21 1.46 9.22 -2.28
CA GLY A 21 1.52 8.85 -3.69
C GLY A 21 0.19 8.99 -4.45
N ASN A 22 -0.86 9.57 -3.88
CA ASN A 22 -2.11 9.81 -4.59
C ASN A 22 -1.96 10.93 -5.61
N VAL A 23 -1.73 10.56 -6.87
CA VAL A 23 -1.46 11.49 -7.98
C VAL A 23 -2.62 12.45 -8.24
N THR A 24 -3.85 11.97 -8.23
CA THR A 24 -5.02 12.81 -8.53
C THR A 24 -5.17 13.93 -7.51
N LYS A 25 -5.17 13.58 -6.22
CA LYS A 25 -5.29 14.55 -5.13
C LYS A 25 -4.12 15.53 -5.10
N SER A 26 -2.91 15.07 -5.35
CA SER A 26 -1.71 15.90 -5.37
C SER A 26 -1.71 16.88 -6.53
N ALA A 27 -2.12 16.44 -7.72
CA ALA A 27 -2.23 17.28 -8.90
C ALA A 27 -3.30 18.40 -8.72
N GLU A 28 -4.45 18.05 -8.18
CA GLU A 28 -5.50 19.01 -7.82
C GLU A 28 -5.00 20.06 -6.82
N GLN A 29 -4.27 19.62 -5.80
CA GLN A 29 -3.75 20.50 -4.74
C GLN A 29 -2.79 21.56 -5.27
N ILE A 30 -1.97 21.24 -6.26
CA ILE A 30 -1.00 22.19 -6.85
C ILE A 30 -1.49 22.82 -8.15
N GLY A 31 -2.71 22.51 -8.59
CA GLY A 31 -3.33 23.12 -9.78
C GLY A 31 -2.69 22.70 -11.10
N ILE A 32 -2.30 21.42 -11.24
CA ILE A 32 -1.86 20.85 -12.51
C ILE A 32 -2.79 19.74 -12.97
N HIS A 33 -2.75 19.46 -14.27
CA HIS A 33 -3.45 18.30 -14.78
C HIS A 33 -2.70 17.00 -14.44
N ARG A 34 -3.43 15.95 -14.08
CA ARG A 34 -2.85 14.64 -13.76
C ARG A 34 -1.89 14.12 -14.83
N GLN A 35 -2.22 14.33 -16.11
CA GLN A 35 -1.38 13.91 -17.23
C GLN A 35 0.00 14.56 -17.19
N THR A 36 0.10 15.81 -16.74
CA THR A 36 1.37 16.54 -16.63
C THR A 36 2.38 15.79 -15.72
N HIS A 37 1.90 15.17 -14.65
CA HIS A 37 2.75 14.35 -13.78
C HIS A 37 3.36 13.16 -14.54
N TYR A 38 2.56 12.46 -15.34
CA TYR A 38 3.05 11.31 -16.11
C TYR A 38 3.98 11.72 -17.25
N ASP A 39 3.73 12.87 -17.86
CA ASP A 39 4.64 13.44 -18.86
C ASP A 39 6.01 13.73 -18.22
N TRP A 40 6.03 14.31 -17.03
CA TRP A 40 7.28 14.53 -16.30
C TRP A 40 8.01 13.22 -15.92
N ILE A 41 7.29 12.16 -15.55
CA ILE A 41 7.89 10.86 -15.29
C ILE A 41 8.59 10.31 -16.53
N ASN A 42 7.98 10.50 -17.71
CA ASN A 42 8.55 10.01 -18.97
C ASN A 42 9.74 10.86 -19.45
N ASP A 43 9.68 12.17 -19.25
CA ASP A 43 10.64 13.12 -19.81
C ASP A 43 11.80 13.46 -18.87
N ASP A 44 11.64 13.21 -17.57
CA ASP A 44 12.61 13.57 -16.53
C ASP A 44 12.99 12.37 -15.66
N PRO A 45 14.14 11.73 -15.93
CA PRO A 45 14.61 10.58 -15.15
C PRO A 45 14.84 10.88 -13.67
N GLU A 46 15.26 12.09 -13.32
CA GLU A 46 15.48 12.50 -11.93
C GLU A 46 14.16 12.61 -11.18
N TYR A 47 13.16 13.25 -11.78
CA TYR A 47 11.81 13.30 -11.23
C TYR A 47 11.19 11.90 -11.10
N SER A 48 11.34 11.06 -12.12
CA SER A 48 10.87 9.68 -12.11
C SER A 48 11.49 8.86 -10.98
N ALA A 49 12.79 8.97 -10.76
CA ALA A 49 13.50 8.28 -9.67
C ALA A 49 13.04 8.79 -8.29
N ALA A 50 12.85 10.09 -8.13
CA ALA A 50 12.35 10.69 -6.90
C ALA A 50 10.93 10.19 -6.58
N VAL A 51 10.02 10.18 -7.55
CA VAL A 51 8.65 9.67 -7.38
C VAL A 51 8.64 8.17 -7.06
N ALA A 52 9.50 7.38 -7.70
CA ALA A 52 9.61 5.95 -7.40
C ALA A 52 10.02 5.69 -5.94
N SER A 53 10.87 6.53 -5.37
CA SER A 53 11.30 6.41 -3.95
C SER A 53 10.16 6.69 -2.96
N LEU A 54 9.13 7.47 -3.34
CA LEU A 54 7.97 7.76 -2.48
C LEU A 54 7.16 6.51 -2.14
N LYS A 55 7.18 5.49 -2.99
CA LYS A 55 6.52 4.21 -2.69
C LYS A 55 7.08 3.58 -1.41
N ASN A 56 8.38 3.64 -1.21
CA ASN A 56 9.01 3.13 0.01
C ASN A 56 8.59 3.94 1.24
N VAL A 57 8.54 5.27 1.14
CA VAL A 57 8.07 6.14 2.23
C VAL A 57 6.62 5.82 2.61
N ALA A 58 5.75 5.58 1.63
CA ALA A 58 4.37 5.20 1.87
C ALA A 58 4.26 3.81 2.54
N LEU A 59 5.11 2.87 2.14
CA LEU A 59 5.18 1.54 2.77
C LEU A 59 5.69 1.63 4.21
N ASP A 60 6.76 2.38 4.46
CA ASP A 60 7.31 2.60 5.81
C ASP A 60 6.24 3.20 6.74
N PHE A 61 5.48 4.17 6.23
CA PHE A 61 4.36 4.73 6.98
C PHE A 61 3.28 3.68 7.29
N ALA A 62 2.89 2.87 6.31
CA ALA A 62 1.88 1.83 6.50
C ALA A 62 2.36 0.76 7.49
N GLU A 63 3.62 0.36 7.42
CA GLU A 63 4.24 -0.57 8.36
C GLU A 63 4.25 -0.03 9.79
N GLU A 64 4.54 1.26 9.97
CA GLU A 64 4.48 1.89 11.28
C GLU A 64 3.05 1.94 11.84
N GLN A 65 2.04 2.22 11.00
CA GLN A 65 0.63 2.16 11.43
C GLN A 65 0.22 0.72 11.80
N LEU A 66 0.67 -0.26 11.03
CA LEU A 66 0.45 -1.67 11.33
C LEU A 66 1.07 -2.06 12.67
N ARG A 67 2.30 -1.62 12.94
CA ARG A 67 2.99 -1.86 14.22
C ARG A 67 2.19 -1.28 15.40
N LYS A 68 1.72 -0.03 15.27
CA LYS A 68 0.88 0.60 16.30
C LYS A 68 -0.42 -0.15 16.56
N LEU A 69 -1.06 -0.67 15.51
CA LEU A 69 -2.27 -1.50 15.65
C LEU A 69 -1.97 -2.83 16.36
N MET A 70 -0.82 -3.44 16.09
CA MET A 70 -0.42 -4.68 16.76
C MET A 70 -0.08 -4.48 18.23
N GLU A 71 0.43 -3.31 18.61
CA GLU A 71 0.71 -2.96 20.02
C GLU A 71 -0.53 -2.51 20.80
N GLY A 72 -1.55 -2.03 20.10
CA GLY A 72 -2.68 -1.31 20.63
C GLY A 72 -2.45 0.20 20.60
N ALA A 73 -3.32 0.90 19.88
CA ALA A 73 -3.24 2.34 19.72
C ALA A 73 -3.53 3.07 21.04
N GLU A 74 -2.80 4.15 21.28
CA GLU A 74 -3.08 5.05 22.39
C GLU A 74 -3.94 6.20 21.87
N ARG A 75 -5.00 6.53 22.61
CA ARG A 75 -5.87 7.66 22.33
C ARG A 75 -6.16 8.46 23.58
N GLN A 76 -6.33 9.73 23.42
CA GLN A 76 -6.80 10.59 24.51
C GLN A 76 -8.33 10.59 24.56
N ALA A 77 -8.86 10.43 25.73
CA ALA A 77 -10.29 10.52 25.99
C ALA A 77 -10.55 11.55 27.11
N LEU A 78 -11.63 12.31 26.95
CA LEU A 78 -12.11 13.23 27.95
C LEU A 78 -13.00 12.44 28.94
N THR A 79 -12.68 12.49 30.21
CA THR A 79 -13.52 11.92 31.26
C THR A 79 -14.75 12.77 31.52
N HIS A 80 -15.75 12.23 32.21
CA HIS A 80 -16.94 12.97 32.64
C HIS A 80 -16.59 14.21 33.47
N ASP A 81 -15.49 14.16 34.22
CA ASP A 81 -15.03 15.25 35.08
C ASP A 81 -14.15 16.29 34.34
N GLY A 82 -14.00 16.14 33.01
CA GLY A 82 -13.22 17.04 32.16
C GLY A 82 -11.71 16.80 32.15
N GLU A 83 -11.25 15.70 32.73
CA GLU A 83 -9.84 15.31 32.69
C GLU A 83 -9.51 14.58 31.38
N ILE A 84 -8.31 14.81 30.86
CA ILE A 84 -7.78 14.07 29.71
C ILE A 84 -7.01 12.85 30.23
N VAL A 85 -7.48 11.68 29.85
CA VAL A 85 -6.82 10.42 30.16
C VAL A 85 -6.35 9.74 28.89
N THR A 86 -5.22 9.06 28.98
CA THR A 86 -4.71 8.21 27.88
C THR A 86 -5.26 6.82 28.05
N ILE A 87 -6.01 6.36 27.05
CA ILE A 87 -6.55 5.00 26.99
C ILE A 87 -5.76 4.23 25.96
N LYS A 88 -5.32 3.04 26.31
CA LYS A 88 -4.69 2.09 25.38
C LYS A 88 -5.74 1.11 24.88
N ASP A 89 -5.96 1.11 23.58
CA ASP A 89 -6.84 0.15 22.94
C ASP A 89 -6.20 -1.24 22.92
N ALA A 90 -7.02 -2.29 22.89
CA ALA A 90 -6.52 -3.66 22.76
C ALA A 90 -5.78 -3.84 21.42
N PRO A 91 -4.76 -4.72 21.38
CA PRO A 91 -4.10 -5.09 20.14
C PRO A 91 -5.09 -5.56 19.09
N ASN A 92 -4.90 -5.14 17.84
CA ASN A 92 -5.77 -5.53 16.74
C ASN A 92 -5.39 -6.91 16.21
N THR A 93 -6.26 -7.88 16.44
CA THR A 93 -6.02 -9.28 16.03
C THR A 93 -5.86 -9.43 14.53
N SER A 94 -6.65 -8.71 13.72
CA SER A 94 -6.55 -8.76 12.26
C SER A 94 -5.21 -8.24 11.75
N ALA A 95 -4.68 -7.17 12.38
CA ALA A 95 -3.36 -6.63 12.05
C ALA A 95 -2.25 -7.66 12.37
N ILE A 96 -2.33 -8.33 13.51
CA ILE A 96 -1.38 -9.36 13.92
C ILE A 96 -1.41 -10.56 12.96
N ILE A 97 -2.59 -11.02 12.59
CA ILE A 97 -2.77 -12.12 11.63
C ILE A 97 -2.20 -11.73 10.25
N PHE A 98 -2.49 -10.51 9.79
CA PHE A 98 -1.97 -10.00 8.52
C PHE A 98 -0.44 -9.97 8.52
N TYR A 99 0.18 -9.45 9.58
CA TYR A 99 1.63 -9.41 9.71
C TYR A 99 2.24 -10.83 9.69
N LEU A 100 1.68 -11.76 10.46
CA LEU A 100 2.15 -13.15 10.49
C LEU A 100 2.04 -13.83 9.13
N LYS A 101 0.94 -13.63 8.41
CA LYS A 101 0.73 -14.18 7.06
C LYS A 101 1.69 -13.62 6.02
N THR A 102 2.10 -12.36 6.14
CA THR A 102 2.96 -11.69 5.17
C THR A 102 4.44 -11.83 5.51
N GLN A 103 4.81 -11.60 6.76
CA GLN A 103 6.21 -11.60 7.22
C GLN A 103 6.62 -12.91 7.90
N GLY A 104 5.66 -13.66 8.39
CA GLY A 104 5.89 -14.91 9.14
C GLY A 104 6.00 -16.17 8.26
N LYS A 105 6.03 -16.06 6.94
CA LYS A 105 6.07 -17.22 6.02
C LYS A 105 7.24 -18.16 6.28
N GLY A 106 8.41 -17.62 6.55
CA GLY A 106 9.61 -18.38 6.87
C GLY A 106 9.50 -19.21 8.17
N ARG A 107 8.55 -18.87 9.06
CA ARG A 107 8.26 -19.57 10.30
C ARG A 107 7.02 -20.48 10.20
N GLY A 108 6.43 -20.62 9.02
CA GLY A 108 5.30 -21.49 8.75
C GLY A 108 3.92 -20.84 8.85
N TYR A 109 3.83 -19.51 9.03
CA TYR A 109 2.55 -18.78 9.02
C TYR A 109 2.11 -18.53 7.57
N ILE A 110 1.56 -19.56 6.95
CA ILE A 110 1.05 -19.51 5.58
C ILE A 110 -0.43 -19.86 5.55
N GLU A 111 -1.17 -19.20 4.67
CA GLU A 111 -2.53 -19.59 4.36
C GLU A 111 -2.48 -20.73 3.34
N ARG A 112 -2.85 -21.94 3.74
CA ARG A 112 -3.02 -23.06 2.83
C ARG A 112 -4.45 -23.07 2.32
N SER A 113 -4.65 -22.73 1.06
CA SER A 113 -5.86 -23.11 0.34
C SER A 113 -5.58 -24.46 -0.32
N GLU A 114 -6.11 -25.53 0.24
CA GLU A 114 -6.14 -26.83 -0.45
C GLU A 114 -7.24 -26.75 -1.52
N LEU A 115 -6.85 -26.38 -2.74
CA LEU A 115 -7.64 -26.66 -3.92
C LEU A 115 -7.39 -28.15 -4.26
N SER A 116 -8.22 -29.02 -3.69
CA SER A 116 -8.33 -30.39 -4.21
C SER A 116 -9.08 -30.32 -5.54
N THR A 117 -8.37 -30.11 -6.61
CA THR A 117 -8.87 -30.40 -7.96
C THR A 117 -8.83 -31.92 -8.11
N GLU A 118 -9.95 -32.59 -7.88
CA GLU A 118 -10.16 -33.90 -8.44
C GLU A 118 -10.17 -33.78 -9.98
N ILE A 119 -9.02 -33.95 -10.59
CA ILE A 119 -8.94 -34.20 -12.02
C ILE A 119 -9.47 -35.60 -12.21
N LYS A 120 -10.77 -35.73 -12.46
CA LYS A 120 -11.31 -36.94 -13.03
C LYS A 120 -10.66 -37.10 -14.39
N SER A 121 -9.74 -38.03 -14.49
CA SER A 121 -9.19 -38.45 -15.79
C SER A 121 -10.35 -38.86 -16.69
N ILE A 122 -10.62 -38.04 -17.69
CA ILE A 122 -11.53 -38.45 -18.78
C ILE A 122 -10.73 -39.40 -19.62
N ASN A 123 -10.94 -40.70 -19.42
CA ASN A 123 -10.45 -41.71 -20.35
C ASN A 123 -11.28 -41.59 -21.62
N ILE A 124 -10.77 -40.86 -22.59
CA ILE A 124 -11.30 -40.90 -23.95
C ILE A 124 -10.79 -42.22 -24.58
N THR A 125 -11.58 -43.24 -24.53
CA THR A 125 -11.35 -44.42 -25.33
C THR A 125 -11.77 -44.07 -26.75
N ILE A 126 -10.81 -43.71 -27.57
CA ILE A 126 -11.05 -43.69 -29.02
C ILE A 126 -11.13 -45.14 -29.40
N ASP A 127 -12.33 -45.58 -29.69
CA ASP A 127 -12.56 -46.92 -30.24
C ASP A 127 -11.72 -47.03 -31.52
N GLY A 128 -10.64 -47.80 -31.43
CA GLY A 128 -9.70 -47.94 -32.52
C GLY A 128 -10.30 -48.80 -33.64
N THR A 129 -11.21 -48.22 -34.36
CA THR A 129 -11.42 -48.72 -35.72
C THR A 129 -10.22 -48.28 -36.51
N ASN A 130 -9.30 -49.22 -36.66
CA ASN A 130 -8.23 -49.12 -37.64
C ASN A 130 -8.85 -48.82 -39.00
N ILE A 131 -8.57 -47.65 -39.41
CA ILE A 131 -8.74 -47.32 -40.82
C ILE A 131 -7.43 -47.68 -41.51
#